data_16ad932978ba5bb83644f4942436d5da
#
_entry.id   16ad932978ba5bb83644f4942436d5da
#
_cell.length_a   1.000
_cell.length_b   1.000
_cell.length_c   1.000
_cell.angle_alpha   90.00
_cell.angle_beta   90.00
_cell.angle_gamma   90.00
#
_symmetry.space_group_name_H-M   'P 1'
#
loop_
_entity.id
_entity.type
_entity.pdbx_description
1 polymer ?
#
loop_
_entity_poly.entity_id
_entity_poly.type
_entity_poly.pdbx_seq_one_letter_code
_entity_poly.pdbx_strand_id
1 'polypeptide(L)'
;MTTSSDGELPLANEHDIVLSRQAVRRMAQQQGFSLVDQTKMVTAASELARNALIYGGGGTLKWAILSEGVKRGLRLTFEDHGPGIAN
;
A
#
# COMPACT_ATOMS: atom_id res chain seq x y z
N MET A 1 12.01 -16.14 1.64
CA MET A 1 10.74 -15.66 1.02
C MET A 1 11.05 -14.98 -0.29
N THR A 2 10.33 -15.32 -1.34
CA THR A 2 10.58 -14.83 -2.68
C THR A 2 9.55 -13.76 -3.05
N THR A 3 10.00 -12.69 -3.70
CA THR A 3 9.11 -11.68 -4.27
C THR A 3 8.60 -12.18 -5.61
N SER A 4 7.28 -12.35 -5.75
CA SER A 4 6.68 -12.83 -6.99
C SER A 4 6.16 -11.69 -7.88
N SER A 5 5.92 -10.52 -7.30
CA SER A 5 5.47 -9.35 -8.03
C SER A 5 5.71 -8.13 -7.17
N ASP A 6 6.08 -7.01 -7.78
CA ASP A 6 6.20 -5.74 -7.08
C ASP A 6 5.80 -4.60 -8.01
N GLY A 7 5.60 -3.43 -7.42
CA GLY A 7 5.26 -2.23 -8.16
C GLY A 7 5.17 -1.04 -7.25
N GLU A 8 4.76 0.10 -7.82
CA GLU A 8 4.62 1.33 -7.05
C GLU A 8 3.60 2.26 -7.71
N LEU A 9 3.06 3.16 -6.88
CA LEU A 9 2.13 4.20 -7.30
C LEU A 9 2.53 5.52 -6.65
N PRO A 10 2.45 6.63 -7.40
CA PRO A 10 2.69 7.95 -6.80
C PRO A 10 1.55 8.33 -5.86
N LEU A 11 1.86 9.14 -4.85
CA LEU A 11 0.89 9.71 -3.92
C LEU A 11 1.05 11.22 -3.97
N ALA A 12 0.49 11.85 -5.00
CA ALA A 12 0.67 13.27 -5.25
C ALA A 12 -0.61 14.09 -5.04
N ASN A 13 -1.77 13.43 -5.02
CA ASN A 13 -3.06 14.11 -4.88
C ASN A 13 -4.12 13.16 -4.33
N GLU A 14 -5.30 13.70 -4.06
CA GLU A 14 -6.42 12.90 -3.50
C GLU A 14 -6.81 11.71 -4.38
N HIS A 15 -6.75 11.87 -5.70
CA HIS A 15 -7.09 10.78 -6.61
C HIS A 15 -6.14 9.60 -6.44
N ASP A 16 -4.89 9.87 -6.15
CA ASP A 16 -3.90 8.81 -5.92
C ASP A 16 -4.23 7.97 -4.70
N ILE A 17 -4.89 8.56 -3.69
CA ILE A 17 -5.37 7.80 -2.53
C ILE A 17 -6.41 6.79 -2.98
N VAL A 18 -7.34 7.19 -3.86
CA VAL A 18 -8.35 6.29 -4.40
C VAL A 18 -7.68 5.15 -5.17
N LEU A 19 -6.71 5.47 -6.01
CA LEU A 19 -5.99 4.46 -6.79
C LEU A 19 -5.23 3.49 -5.89
N SER A 20 -4.61 3.97 -4.83
CA SER A 20 -3.88 3.10 -3.90
C SER A 20 -4.83 2.15 -3.18
N ARG A 21 -6.02 2.61 -2.80
CA ARG A 21 -7.05 1.75 -2.17
C ARG A 21 -7.48 0.64 -3.11
N GLN A 22 -7.73 0.98 -4.37
CA GLN A 22 -8.13 0.01 -5.38
C GLN A 22 -7.03 -1.03 -5.62
N ALA A 23 -5.79 -0.58 -5.71
CA ALA A 23 -4.65 -1.47 -5.92
C ALA A 23 -4.46 -2.43 -4.75
N VAL A 24 -4.54 -1.93 -3.52
CA VAL A 24 -4.40 -2.76 -2.32
C VAL A 24 -5.51 -3.80 -2.24
N ARG A 25 -6.75 -3.39 -2.51
CA ARG A 25 -7.88 -4.32 -2.50
C ARG A 25 -7.69 -5.43 -3.53
N ARG A 26 -7.28 -5.06 -4.75
CA ARG A 26 -7.06 -6.04 -5.82
C ARG A 26 -5.97 -7.04 -5.44
N MET A 27 -4.87 -6.55 -4.90
CA MET A 27 -3.77 -7.42 -4.48
C MET A 27 -4.18 -8.36 -3.36
N ALA A 28 -4.92 -7.87 -2.38
CA ALA A 28 -5.40 -8.69 -1.27
C ALA A 28 -6.36 -9.77 -1.76
N GLN A 29 -7.25 -9.43 -2.70
CA GLN A 29 -8.14 -10.40 -3.32
C GLN A 29 -7.36 -11.49 -4.06
N GLN A 30 -6.37 -11.09 -4.83
CA GLN A 30 -5.55 -12.02 -5.61
C GLN A 30 -4.75 -12.97 -4.71
N GLN A 31 -4.40 -12.51 -3.52
CA GLN A 31 -3.68 -13.35 -2.55
C GLN A 31 -4.61 -14.19 -1.69
N GLY A 32 -5.91 -14.11 -1.92
CA GLY A 32 -6.87 -14.97 -1.21
C GLY A 32 -7.21 -14.48 0.20
N PHE A 33 -6.98 -13.22 0.50
CA PHE A 33 -7.32 -12.67 1.82
C PHE A 33 -8.84 -12.63 2.00
N SER A 34 -9.30 -12.86 3.23
CA SER A 34 -10.71 -12.76 3.56
C SER A 34 -11.21 -11.34 3.33
N LEU A 35 -12.53 -11.18 3.18
CA LEU A 35 -13.13 -9.87 3.01
C LEU A 35 -12.82 -8.94 4.19
N VAL A 36 -12.82 -9.49 5.40
CA VAL A 36 -12.48 -8.72 6.61
C VAL A 36 -11.03 -8.22 6.53
N ASP A 37 -10.10 -9.10 6.17
CA ASP A 37 -8.69 -8.73 6.07
C ASP A 37 -8.44 -7.74 4.93
N GLN A 38 -9.14 -7.91 3.81
CA GLN A 38 -9.07 -6.94 2.70
C GLN A 38 -9.47 -5.55 3.18
N THR A 39 -10.57 -5.47 3.93
CA THR A 39 -11.09 -4.19 4.42
C THR A 39 -10.12 -3.54 5.39
N LYS A 40 -9.52 -4.32 6.29
CA LYS A 40 -8.52 -3.81 7.23
C LYS A 40 -7.30 -3.26 6.50
N MET A 41 -6.82 -3.96 5.48
CA MET A 41 -5.67 -3.52 4.70
C MET A 41 -5.97 -2.23 3.92
N VAL A 42 -7.14 -2.15 3.30
CA VAL A 42 -7.54 -0.97 2.54
C VAL A 42 -7.68 0.25 3.47
N THR A 43 -8.26 0.05 4.65
CA THR A 43 -8.39 1.13 5.62
C THR A 43 -7.02 1.64 6.08
N ALA A 44 -6.12 0.73 6.45
CA ALA A 44 -4.78 1.10 6.87
C ALA A 44 -4.01 1.80 5.74
N ALA A 45 -4.11 1.28 4.53
CA ALA A 45 -3.45 1.87 3.36
C ALA A 45 -3.97 3.27 3.07
N SER A 46 -5.28 3.51 3.22
CA SER A 46 -5.88 4.83 3.02
C SER A 46 -5.33 5.84 4.01
N GLU A 47 -5.21 5.44 5.28
CA GLU A 47 -4.70 6.34 6.31
C GLU A 47 -3.24 6.68 6.08
N LEU A 48 -2.42 5.69 5.72
CA LEU A 48 -1.00 5.90 5.47
C LEU A 48 -0.78 6.75 4.21
N ALA A 49 -1.56 6.51 3.17
CA ALA A 49 -1.48 7.30 1.94
C ALA A 49 -1.88 8.76 2.20
N ARG A 50 -2.92 8.97 2.98
CA ARG A 50 -3.37 10.32 3.34
C ARG A 50 -2.33 11.03 4.17
N ASN A 51 -1.70 10.33 5.13
CA ASN A 51 -0.64 10.91 5.95
C ASN A 51 0.57 11.31 5.09
N ALA A 52 0.96 10.48 4.14
CA ALA A 52 2.06 10.81 3.23
C ALA A 52 1.74 12.06 2.42
N LEU A 53 0.50 12.21 1.95
CA LEU A 53 0.08 13.34 1.16
C LEU A 53 0.02 14.63 2.00
N ILE A 54 -0.59 14.56 3.19
CA ILE A 54 -0.85 15.75 4.01
C ILE A 54 0.40 16.21 4.75
N TYR A 55 1.11 15.29 5.38
CA TYR A 55 2.24 15.62 6.26
C TYR A 55 3.59 15.48 5.57
N GLY A 56 3.69 14.59 4.61
CA GLY A 56 4.93 14.35 3.88
C GLY A 56 5.04 15.13 2.57
N GLY A 57 4.00 15.87 2.17
CA GLY A 57 4.02 16.60 0.92
C GLY A 57 3.90 15.71 -0.32
N GLY A 58 3.41 14.50 -0.14
CA GLY A 58 3.34 13.50 -1.20
C GLY A 58 4.33 12.38 -0.96
N GLY A 59 4.27 11.36 -1.80
CA GLY A 59 5.15 10.22 -1.63
C GLY A 59 4.91 9.14 -2.66
N THR A 60 5.24 7.92 -2.28
CA THR A 60 5.09 6.73 -3.13
C THR A 60 4.60 5.56 -2.29
N LEU A 61 3.61 4.83 -2.81
CA LEU A 61 3.26 3.52 -2.29
C LEU A 61 4.02 2.47 -3.09
N LYS A 62 4.76 1.62 -2.40
CA LYS A 62 5.43 0.47 -3.00
C LYS A 62 4.84 -0.80 -2.44
N TRP A 63 4.76 -1.83 -3.25
CA TRP A 63 4.26 -3.12 -2.79
C TRP A 63 5.12 -4.25 -3.30
N ALA A 64 5.08 -5.35 -2.55
CA ALA A 64 5.72 -6.59 -2.96
C ALA A 64 4.83 -7.75 -2.54
N ILE A 65 4.58 -8.66 -3.47
CA ILE A 65 3.87 -9.90 -3.20
C ILE A 65 4.93 -10.96 -2.90
N LEU A 66 4.85 -11.53 -1.70
CA LEU A 66 5.86 -12.44 -1.19
C LEU A 66 5.29 -13.85 -1.18
N SER A 67 6.15 -14.83 -1.49
CA SER A 67 5.72 -16.21 -1.43
C SER A 67 6.83 -17.10 -0.85
N GLU A 68 6.43 -18.10 -0.09
CA GLU A 68 7.32 -19.09 0.48
C GLU A 68 6.56 -20.41 0.58
N GLY A 69 6.79 -21.29 -0.38
CA GLY A 69 5.99 -22.50 -0.51
C GLY A 69 4.55 -22.14 -0.79
N VAL A 70 3.64 -22.60 0.10
CA VAL A 70 2.22 -22.27 -0.01
C VAL A 70 1.84 -20.98 0.70
N LYS A 71 2.78 -20.39 1.45
CA LYS A 71 2.53 -19.14 2.17
C LYS A 71 2.63 -17.96 1.24
N ARG A 72 1.69 -17.03 1.37
CA ARG A 72 1.69 -15.79 0.60
C ARG A 72 1.55 -14.61 1.53
N GLY A 73 2.20 -13.52 1.18
CA GLY A 73 2.14 -12.29 1.93
C GLY A 73 2.17 -11.09 1.01
N LEU A 74 1.81 -9.95 1.59
CA LEU A 74 1.81 -8.68 0.90
C LEU A 74 2.51 -7.67 1.78
N ARG A 75 3.54 -7.02 1.25
CA ARG A 75 4.25 -5.95 1.94
C ARG A 75 3.93 -4.65 1.25
N LEU A 76 3.47 -3.67 2.03
CA LEU A 76 3.20 -2.33 1.57
C LEU A 76 4.17 -1.37 2.26
N THR A 77 4.77 -0.48 1.50
CA THR A 77 5.70 0.51 2.01
C THR A 77 5.25 1.88 1.53
N PHE A 78 5.09 2.82 2.46
CA PHE A 78 4.72 4.19 2.15
C PHE A 78 5.91 5.09 2.44
N GLU A 79 6.44 5.71 1.38
CA GLU A 79 7.56 6.63 1.49
C GLU A 79 7.06 8.04 1.21
N ASP A 80 7.38 9.00 2.07
CA ASP A 80 7.06 10.38 1.77
C ASP A 80 8.30 11.06 1.14
N HIS A 81 8.02 12.07 0.29
CA HIS A 81 9.06 12.80 -0.43
C HIS A 81 9.24 14.21 0.11
N GLY A 82 8.50 14.58 1.16
CA GLY A 82 8.59 15.90 1.74
C GLY A 82 9.74 16.02 2.73
N PRO A 83 9.73 17.09 3.55
CA PRO A 83 10.75 17.26 4.59
C PRO A 83 10.64 16.24 5.70
N GLY A 84 9.72 15.31 5.57
CA GLY A 84 9.48 14.30 6.56
C GLY A 84 8.51 14.75 7.64
N ILE A 85 8.02 13.78 8.40
CA ILE A 85 7.16 14.04 9.55
C ILE A 85 8.09 14.29 10.72
N ALA A 86 7.97 15.44 11.34
CA ALA A 86 8.79 15.77 12.51
C ALA A 86 8.46 14.81 13.67
N ASN A 87 9.46 14.28 14.26
CA ASN A 87 9.33 13.38 15.41
C ASN A 87 9.63 14.11 16.69
#